data_04ebcae2ac19cfa01b5273334cc3ff94
#
_entry.id   04ebcae2ac19cfa01b5273334cc3ff94
#
_cell.length_a   1.000
_cell.length_b   1.000
_cell.length_c   1.000
_cell.angle_alpha   90.00
_cell.angle_beta   90.00
_cell.angle_gamma   90.00
#
_symmetry.space_group_name_H-M   'P 1'
#
loop_
_entity.id
_entity.type
_entity.pdbx_description
1 polymer ?
#
loop_
_entity_poly.entity_id
_entity_poly.type
_entity_poly.pdbx_seq_one_letter_code
_entity_poly.pdbx_strand_id
1 'polypeptide(L)'
;QGEDIILGKQSREKFPYSIECKNQEAVNVWKAYAQAEENCKGYEPLVVIKRNRSKPLVLVDAEHFVSLFKEDKENFRFAPWIQELLDEKK
;
A
#
# COMPACT_ATOMS: atom_id res chain seq x y z
N GLN A 1 17.48 -5.38 0.47
CA GLN A 1 16.63 -6.53 0.31
C GLN A 1 15.80 -6.72 1.55
N GLY A 2 14.56 -7.05 1.38
CA GLY A 2 13.61 -7.07 2.45
C GLY A 2 13.04 -5.68 2.68
N GLU A 3 12.37 -5.49 3.77
CA GLU A 3 11.73 -4.22 4.03
C GLU A 3 12.73 -3.18 4.57
N ASP A 4 12.51 -1.94 4.18
CA ASP A 4 13.38 -0.83 4.57
C ASP A 4 13.22 -0.41 6.02
N ILE A 5 12.03 -0.65 6.56
CA ILE A 5 11.72 -0.29 7.94
C ILE A 5 11.28 -1.53 8.69
N ILE A 6 11.94 -1.83 9.80
CA ILE A 6 11.63 -2.99 10.63
C ILE A 6 10.94 -2.50 11.89
N LEU A 7 9.74 -3.02 12.13
CA LEU A 7 8.95 -2.64 13.29
C LEU A 7 9.03 -3.68 14.38
N GLY A 8 8.90 -3.24 15.63
CA GLY A 8 8.81 -4.16 16.75
C GLY A 8 7.48 -4.92 16.73
N LYS A 9 7.41 -6.00 17.51
CA LYS A 9 6.25 -6.87 17.50
C LYS A 9 4.94 -6.15 17.82
N GLN A 10 4.94 -5.31 18.84
CA GLN A 10 3.73 -4.59 19.21
C GLN A 10 3.29 -3.59 18.13
N SER A 11 4.26 -2.95 17.50
CA SER A 11 3.96 -2.02 16.41
C SER A 11 3.34 -2.76 15.23
N ARG A 12 3.80 -3.98 14.97
CA ARG A 12 3.25 -4.81 13.88
C ARG A 12 1.79 -5.17 14.09
N GLU A 13 1.39 -5.37 15.32
CA GLU A 13 0.00 -5.68 15.60
C GLU A 13 -0.93 -4.53 15.26
N LYS A 14 -0.46 -3.31 15.47
CA LYS A 14 -1.24 -2.10 15.18
C LYS A 14 -1.05 -1.60 13.77
N PHE A 15 0.09 -1.90 13.19
CA PHE A 15 0.46 -1.42 11.86
C PHE A 15 1.07 -2.58 11.08
N PRO A 16 0.24 -3.50 10.60
CA PRO A 16 0.73 -4.75 10.00
C PRO A 16 1.19 -4.59 8.56
N TYR A 17 2.08 -3.64 8.32
CA TYR A 17 2.59 -3.33 6.99
C TYR A 17 4.07 -3.60 6.88
N SER A 18 4.47 -4.08 5.72
CA SER A 18 5.88 -4.18 5.33
C SER A 18 6.16 -2.98 4.44
N ILE A 19 7.05 -2.10 4.88
CA ILE A 19 7.27 -0.80 4.26
C ILE A 19 8.54 -0.82 3.40
N GLU A 20 8.37 -0.46 2.13
CA GLU A 20 9.49 -0.23 1.20
C GLU A 20 9.51 1.25 0.85
N CYS A 21 10.68 1.85 0.84
CA CYS A 21 10.81 3.26 0.50
C CYS A 21 11.56 3.40 -0.83
N LYS A 22 11.02 4.21 -1.73
CA LYS A 22 11.63 4.49 -3.02
C LYS A 22 11.79 5.99 -3.18
N ASN A 23 13.03 6.44 -3.12
CA ASN A 23 13.36 7.86 -3.27
C ASN A 23 14.10 8.02 -4.59
N GLN A 24 13.36 8.16 -5.68
CA GLN A 24 13.90 8.23 -7.03
C GLN A 24 13.10 9.25 -7.84
N GLU A 25 13.77 9.91 -8.80
CA GLU A 25 13.09 10.87 -9.65
C GLU A 25 12.05 10.23 -10.56
N ALA A 26 12.30 9.00 -10.98
CA ALA A 26 11.35 8.24 -11.79
C ALA A 26 11.16 6.86 -11.15
N VAL A 27 9.94 6.53 -10.80
CA VAL A 27 9.63 5.25 -10.15
C VAL A 27 8.62 4.50 -11.00
N ASN A 28 8.96 3.24 -11.33
CA ASN A 28 7.98 2.34 -11.91
C ASN A 28 7.17 1.76 -10.77
N VAL A 29 5.97 2.29 -10.57
CA VAL A 29 5.16 1.92 -9.40
C VAL A 29 4.74 0.45 -9.41
N TRP A 30 4.48 -0.11 -10.57
CA TRP A 30 4.09 -1.52 -10.67
C TRP A 30 5.22 -2.44 -10.23
N LYS A 31 6.42 -2.13 -10.70
CA LYS A 31 7.60 -2.90 -10.34
C LYS A 31 7.93 -2.73 -8.85
N ALA A 32 7.81 -1.51 -8.35
CA ALA A 32 8.07 -1.24 -6.94
C ALA A 32 7.10 -2.02 -6.05
N TYR A 33 5.83 -2.04 -6.42
CA TYR A 33 4.84 -2.77 -5.63
C TYR A 33 5.09 -4.28 -5.67
N ALA A 34 5.41 -4.83 -6.86
CA ALA A 34 5.72 -6.24 -6.99
C ALA A 34 6.91 -6.64 -6.11
N GLN A 35 7.93 -5.80 -6.06
CA GLN A 35 9.07 -6.03 -5.21
C GLN A 35 8.69 -6.03 -3.73
N ALA A 36 7.82 -5.10 -3.35
CA ALA A 36 7.35 -5.04 -1.97
C ALA A 36 6.56 -6.28 -1.61
N GLU A 37 5.77 -6.82 -2.54
CA GLU A 37 5.03 -8.05 -2.31
C GLU A 37 5.96 -9.23 -2.04
N GLU A 38 7.06 -9.32 -2.76
CA GLU A 38 8.02 -10.39 -2.56
C GLU A 38 8.67 -10.34 -1.18
N ASN A 39 8.80 -9.14 -0.63
CA ASN A 39 9.52 -8.92 0.62
C ASN A 39 8.62 -8.74 1.83
N CYS A 40 7.32 -8.86 1.67
CA CYS A 40 6.40 -8.46 2.74
C CYS A 40 6.26 -9.46 3.89
N LYS A 41 6.71 -10.68 3.72
CA LYS A 41 6.76 -11.67 4.81
C LYS A 41 5.43 -11.87 5.54
N GLY A 42 4.35 -11.89 4.79
CA GLY A 42 3.01 -12.10 5.37
C GLY A 42 2.32 -10.83 5.84
N TYR A 43 3.00 -9.69 5.78
CA TYR A 43 2.37 -8.42 6.09
C TYR A 43 1.88 -7.77 4.80
N GLU A 44 1.06 -6.75 4.93
CA GLU A 44 0.55 -6.06 3.75
C GLU A 44 1.65 -5.16 3.17
N PRO A 45 1.95 -5.28 1.87
CA PRO A 45 2.96 -4.41 1.27
C PRO A 45 2.51 -2.95 1.24
N LEU A 46 3.44 -2.06 1.52
CA LEU A 46 3.19 -0.62 1.46
C LEU A 46 4.44 0.04 0.91
N VAL A 47 4.30 0.80 -0.16
CA VAL A 47 5.43 1.48 -0.76
C VAL A 47 5.30 2.99 -0.53
N VAL A 48 6.32 3.58 0.06
CA VAL A 48 6.41 5.03 0.19
C VAL A 48 7.27 5.52 -0.96
N ILE A 49 6.72 6.35 -1.81
CA ILE A 49 7.45 6.90 -2.95
C ILE A 49 7.66 8.38 -2.78
N LYS A 50 8.83 8.85 -3.18
CA LYS A 50 9.18 10.25 -3.09
C LYS A 50 10.18 10.58 -4.17
N ARG A 51 10.14 11.79 -4.66
CA ARG A 51 11.17 12.34 -5.54
C ARG A 51 11.50 13.76 -5.06
N ASN A 52 12.53 14.35 -5.65
CA ASN A 52 12.93 15.69 -5.24
C ASN A 52 11.78 16.67 -5.33
N ARG A 53 11.65 17.50 -4.31
CA ARG A 53 10.66 18.59 -4.26
C ARG A 53 9.21 18.11 -4.32
N SER A 54 8.97 16.86 -3.96
CA SER A 54 7.60 16.37 -3.87
C SER A 54 7.32 15.89 -2.47
N LYS A 55 6.06 15.87 -2.10
CA LYS A 55 5.67 15.25 -0.84
C LYS A 55 5.67 13.73 -1.03
N PRO A 56 5.93 12.97 0.01
CA PRO A 56 5.85 11.52 -0.11
C PRO A 56 4.44 11.04 -0.32
N LEU A 57 4.30 9.97 -1.08
CA LEU A 57 3.02 9.35 -1.37
C LEU A 57 3.10 7.90 -0.94
N VAL A 58 1.94 7.31 -0.67
CA VAL A 58 1.85 5.90 -0.30
C VAL A 58 1.14 5.14 -1.39
N LEU A 59 1.68 3.97 -1.74
CA LEU A 59 1.11 3.05 -2.70
C LEU A 59 0.70 1.78 -1.96
N VAL A 60 -0.58 1.43 -2.03
CA VAL A 60 -1.11 0.21 -1.42
C VAL A 60 -2.10 -0.42 -2.37
N ASP A 61 -2.39 -1.70 -2.13
CA ASP A 61 -3.39 -2.42 -2.90
C ASP A 61 -4.76 -1.78 -2.70
N ALA A 62 -5.50 -1.60 -3.80
CA ALA A 62 -6.79 -0.94 -3.75
C ALA A 62 -7.83 -1.71 -2.93
N GLU A 63 -7.85 -3.03 -3.07
CA GLU A 63 -8.79 -3.83 -2.28
C GLU A 63 -8.49 -3.74 -0.79
N HIS A 64 -7.19 -3.73 -0.46
CA HIS A 64 -6.80 -3.58 0.92
C HIS A 64 -7.26 -2.22 1.45
N PHE A 65 -7.03 -1.17 0.69
CA PHE A 65 -7.43 0.17 1.09
C PHE A 65 -8.94 0.23 1.39
N VAL A 66 -9.73 -0.36 0.50
CA VAL A 66 -11.18 -0.43 0.69
C VAL A 66 -11.54 -1.19 1.96
N SER A 67 -10.81 -2.28 2.24
CA SER A 67 -11.12 -3.12 3.39
C SER A 67 -10.97 -2.39 4.72
N LEU A 68 -10.15 -1.35 4.76
CA LEU A 68 -9.97 -0.57 5.98
C LEU A 68 -11.24 0.15 6.42
N PHE A 69 -12.17 0.34 5.49
CA PHE A 69 -13.40 1.08 5.75
C PHE A 69 -14.66 0.21 5.75
N LYS A 70 -14.51 -1.09 5.72
CA LYS A 70 -15.67 -1.98 5.65
C LYS A 70 -16.58 -1.93 6.86
N GLU A 71 -16.03 -1.62 8.01
CA GLU A 71 -16.83 -1.53 9.22
C GLU A 71 -17.72 -0.29 9.23
N ASP A 72 -17.41 0.66 8.36
CA ASP A 72 -18.09 1.94 8.29
C ASP A 72 -18.89 2.04 7.01
N LYS A 73 -19.59 0.97 6.66
CA LYS A 73 -20.30 0.83 5.39
C LYS A 73 -21.32 1.93 5.14
N GLU A 74 -21.95 2.39 6.18
CA GLU A 74 -23.02 3.39 6.02
C GLU A 74 -22.45 4.75 5.64
N ASN A 75 -21.21 5.03 6.04
CA ASN A 75 -20.58 6.31 5.83
C ASN A 75 -19.58 6.32 4.68
N PHE A 76 -19.11 5.14 4.28
CA PHE A 76 -18.13 5.02 3.21
C PHE A 76 -18.77 4.59 1.90
N ARG A 77 -18.57 5.39 0.88
CA ARG A 77 -19.08 5.08 -0.45
C ARG A 77 -18.01 5.33 -1.48
N PHE A 78 -17.76 4.33 -2.29
CA PHE A 78 -16.92 4.50 -3.46
C PHE A 78 -17.73 5.08 -4.60
N ALA A 79 -17.08 5.86 -5.42
CA ALA A 79 -17.67 6.20 -6.71
C ALA A 79 -17.86 4.90 -7.49
N PRO A 80 -18.96 4.79 -8.24
CA PRO A 80 -19.25 3.55 -8.98
C PRO A 80 -18.10 3.08 -9.88
N TRP A 81 -17.39 4.02 -10.51
CA TRP A 81 -16.28 3.66 -11.40
C TRP A 81 -15.13 3.00 -10.68
N ILE A 82 -14.91 3.33 -9.40
CA ILE A 82 -13.88 2.67 -8.60
C ILE A 82 -14.26 1.22 -8.34
N GLN A 83 -15.52 1.00 -8.02
CA GLN A 83 -16.00 -0.35 -7.77
C GLN A 83 -15.87 -1.22 -9.03
N GLU A 84 -16.20 -0.64 -10.19
CA GLU A 84 -16.04 -1.34 -11.45
C GLU A 84 -14.59 -1.75 -11.70
N LEU A 85 -13.63 -0.87 -11.41
CA LEU A 85 -12.22 -1.18 -11.57
C LEU A 85 -11.80 -2.34 -10.67
N LEU A 86 -12.29 -2.37 -9.45
CA LEU A 86 -11.98 -3.44 -8.52
C LEU A 86 -12.56 -4.77 -8.99
N ASP A 87 -13.76 -4.74 -9.55
CA ASP A 87 -14.41 -5.94 -10.06
C ASP A 87 -13.70 -6.48 -11.30
N GLU A 88 -13.16 -5.61 -12.13
CA GLU A 88 -12.43 -6.01 -13.33
C GLU A 88 -11.11 -6.68 -13.02
N LYS A 89 -10.63 -6.53 -11.83
CA LYS A 89 -9.36 -7.10 -11.42
C LYS A 89 -9.31 -8.63 -11.55
N LYS A 90 -10.43 -9.24 -11.55
CA LYS A 90 -10.51 -10.70 -11.67
C LYS A 90 -10.21 -11.17 -13.09
#